data_ec8564a06754e9f67d90cfbc9a1e0640
#
_entry.id   ec8564a06754e9f67d90cfbc9a1e0640
#
_cell.length_a   1.000
_cell.length_b   1.000
_cell.length_c   1.000
_cell.angle_alpha   90.00
_cell.angle_beta   90.00
_cell.angle_gamma   90.00
#
_symmetry.space_group_name_H-M   'P 1'
#
loop_
_entity.id
_entity.type
_entity.pdbx_description
1 polymer ?
#
loop_
_entity_poly.entity_id
_entity_poly.type
_entity_poly.pdbx_seq_one_letter_code
_entity_poly.pdbx_strand_id
1 'polypeptide(L)'
;MKSSGLAILIAAGLAAPAWAEPVARIRGVDDAELREQLLDVVGQTPYAPAGPREARQRAEESAARVRRALRSFGYYSGTATAVVLDGDGRLRPAVRVEPGPRFTFSSVDLDLSRPVTREASDRMRSAFTLNEGDPVDAQSILAAEHEAVVSLRAEGYPDAEAGERDIVVDHATISARGRFNIEPGPFARFGEVETPGETVLRPSYVRRLAPFEPGDPAAPDALIEFADRLSGLPGVERAEVRLGETVDGEEMRSVIVEMEAAPRHQLELGAGYSTNEGAGIEGEWTRRNMFGGAESLTLTARLATLDSLAGARLEFPNWRRFDQTLTLSAEAEVERTDAYDREAFTLGAGLRRAISDELAATLGAEIETARVEEASGVARTRAGDLQLAAVSLGAIWDRRDDPLDPQTGFTLEGVVVPAAVFDDGFTTFYTTRISATGYYPVADDVVLAGRVRLGTILNVDAAEIPADRRFYAGGGGSARGFAYQSLSPLGPTGQPFGGTSLVETSVEVRWRRSDTLGFAAFVDSAVAGPETMPDFAAMRSAVGIGVRYYTGFGPIRFDIATPLDRRGGEDPVSVYISIGQAF
;
A
#
# COMPACT_ATOMS: atom_id res chain seq x y z
N MET A 1 -17.06 -31.07 13.44
CA MET A 1 -18.22 -30.76 14.30
C MET A 1 -18.25 -29.25 14.47
N LYS A 2 -19.37 -28.62 14.42
CA LYS A 2 -19.64 -27.24 14.05
C LYS A 2 -18.81 -26.19 14.83
N SER A 3 -17.85 -25.56 14.14
CA SER A 3 -17.21 -24.32 14.60
C SER A 3 -18.10 -23.14 14.21
N SER A 4 -18.71 -22.52 15.22
CA SER A 4 -19.44 -21.27 15.05
C SER A 4 -18.40 -20.14 14.96
N GLY A 5 -18.00 -19.80 13.74
CA GLY A 5 -17.26 -18.58 13.48
C GLY A 5 -18.09 -17.36 13.86
N LEU A 6 -17.60 -16.57 14.81
CA LEU A 6 -18.14 -15.26 15.14
C LEU A 6 -17.73 -14.31 13.99
N ALA A 7 -18.63 -14.15 13.01
CA ALA A 7 -18.50 -13.13 11.99
C ALA A 7 -18.67 -11.76 12.66
N ILE A 8 -17.59 -11.02 12.80
CA ILE A 8 -17.63 -9.58 13.03
C ILE A 8 -18.27 -8.99 11.77
N LEU A 9 -19.54 -8.66 11.85
CA LEU A 9 -20.23 -7.84 10.86
C LEU A 9 -19.61 -6.43 10.95
N ILE A 10 -18.57 -6.19 10.18
CA ILE A 10 -18.25 -4.84 9.72
C ILE A 10 -19.43 -4.48 8.82
N ALA A 11 -20.38 -3.73 9.36
CA ALA A 11 -21.41 -3.08 8.58
C ALA A 11 -20.70 -2.07 7.66
N ALA A 12 -20.36 -2.50 6.45
CA ALA A 12 -20.13 -1.55 5.37
C ALA A 12 -21.41 -0.71 5.30
N GLY A 13 -21.34 0.54 5.75
CA GLY A 13 -22.39 1.52 5.63
C GLY A 13 -22.64 1.78 4.15
N LEU A 14 -23.51 0.96 3.55
CA LEU A 14 -24.18 1.36 2.33
C LEU A 14 -24.94 2.63 2.71
N ALA A 15 -24.50 3.77 2.24
CA ALA A 15 -25.19 5.04 2.40
C ALA A 15 -26.64 4.83 1.99
N ALA A 16 -27.56 4.89 2.95
CA ALA A 16 -28.97 4.73 2.66
C ALA A 16 -29.38 5.85 1.68
N PRO A 17 -30.19 5.56 0.67
CA PRO A 17 -30.64 6.57 -0.27
C PRO A 17 -31.27 7.72 0.51
N ALA A 18 -31.04 8.96 0.09
CA ALA A 18 -31.44 10.21 0.77
C ALA A 18 -32.95 10.34 1.11
N TRP A 19 -33.77 9.35 0.79
CA TRP A 19 -35.22 9.24 1.00
C TRP A 19 -35.65 8.03 1.86
N ALA A 20 -34.69 7.27 2.45
CA ALA A 20 -35.02 6.18 3.36
C ALA A 20 -35.49 6.74 4.72
N GLU A 21 -36.67 6.30 5.20
CA GLU A 21 -37.20 6.63 6.53
C GLU A 21 -36.92 5.49 7.52
N PRO A 22 -36.79 5.77 8.84
CA PRO A 22 -36.68 4.69 9.83
C PRO A 22 -37.92 3.78 9.79
N VAL A 23 -37.70 2.46 9.96
CA VAL A 23 -38.76 1.45 10.00
C VAL A 23 -39.85 1.81 11.03
N ALA A 24 -39.44 2.39 12.17
CA ALA A 24 -40.29 3.01 13.16
C ALA A 24 -39.59 4.21 13.81
N ARG A 25 -40.36 5.25 14.13
CA ARG A 25 -39.86 6.46 14.79
C ARG A 25 -39.65 6.20 16.27
N ILE A 26 -38.55 6.69 16.84
CA ILE A 26 -38.28 6.65 18.28
C ILE A 26 -38.84 7.91 18.95
N ARG A 27 -39.59 7.73 20.05
CA ARG A 27 -40.18 8.77 20.88
C ARG A 27 -39.89 8.54 22.36
N GLY A 28 -39.77 9.64 23.13
CA GLY A 28 -39.58 9.57 24.59
C GLY A 28 -38.13 9.37 25.03
N VAL A 29 -37.15 9.63 24.13
CA VAL A 29 -35.73 9.61 24.42
C VAL A 29 -35.19 11.02 24.23
N ASP A 30 -34.73 11.65 25.31
CA ASP A 30 -34.16 13.02 25.30
C ASP A 30 -32.67 12.99 24.94
N ASP A 31 -31.96 11.94 25.33
CA ASP A 31 -30.58 11.71 24.97
C ASP A 31 -30.43 11.47 23.47
N ALA A 32 -29.65 12.33 22.82
CA ALA A 32 -29.47 12.31 21.36
C ALA A 32 -28.66 11.07 20.90
N GLU A 33 -27.65 10.67 21.67
CA GLU A 33 -26.79 9.53 21.37
C GLU A 33 -27.58 8.22 21.49
N LEU A 34 -28.29 8.02 22.60
CA LEU A 34 -29.17 6.86 22.78
C LEU A 34 -30.25 6.80 21.69
N ARG A 35 -30.80 7.95 21.30
CA ARG A 35 -31.82 8.00 20.22
C ARG A 35 -31.26 7.54 18.89
N GLU A 36 -30.04 7.97 18.53
CA GLU A 36 -29.34 7.58 17.31
C GLU A 36 -29.05 6.08 17.31
N GLN A 37 -28.46 5.55 18.38
CA GLN A 37 -28.23 4.10 18.54
C GLN A 37 -29.52 3.27 18.43
N LEU A 38 -30.63 3.74 18.98
CA LEU A 38 -31.92 3.05 18.85
C LEU A 38 -32.51 3.15 17.45
N LEU A 39 -32.26 4.22 16.70
CA LEU A 39 -32.64 4.34 15.29
C LEU A 39 -31.87 3.37 14.40
N ASP A 40 -30.59 3.16 14.67
CA ASP A 40 -29.77 2.17 13.97
C ASP A 40 -30.28 0.74 14.22
N VAL A 41 -30.65 0.43 15.47
CA VAL A 41 -31.25 -0.87 15.82
C VAL A 41 -32.59 -1.11 15.14
N VAL A 42 -33.42 -0.07 14.97
CA VAL A 42 -34.69 -0.14 14.25
C VAL A 42 -34.47 -0.33 12.76
N GLY A 43 -33.44 0.32 12.20
CA GLY A 43 -33.08 0.29 10.79
C GLY A 43 -33.94 1.21 9.94
N GLN A 44 -33.63 1.26 8.64
CA GLN A 44 -34.27 2.13 7.64
C GLN A 44 -35.01 1.31 6.58
N THR A 45 -36.00 1.91 5.94
CA THR A 45 -36.76 1.32 4.84
C THR A 45 -37.15 2.38 3.81
N PRO A 46 -37.10 2.08 2.51
CA PRO A 46 -37.59 2.98 1.46
C PRO A 46 -39.12 2.91 1.28
N TYR A 47 -39.82 1.97 1.93
CA TYR A 47 -41.21 1.72 1.69
C TYR A 47 -42.08 2.12 2.88
N ALA A 48 -43.10 2.94 2.64
CA ALA A 48 -44.15 3.19 3.62
C ALA A 48 -44.96 1.89 3.87
N PRO A 49 -45.57 1.71 5.07
CA PRO A 49 -46.39 0.55 5.33
C PRO A 49 -47.64 0.55 4.44
N ALA A 50 -47.96 -0.62 3.87
CA ALA A 50 -49.08 -0.77 2.94
C ALA A 50 -50.44 -0.61 3.63
N GLY A 51 -50.52 -0.65 4.95
CA GLY A 51 -51.77 -0.48 5.70
C GLY A 51 -51.62 -0.60 7.22
N PRO A 52 -52.74 -0.48 7.98
CA PRO A 52 -52.69 -0.45 9.46
C PRO A 52 -52.14 -1.71 10.10
N ARG A 53 -52.34 -2.87 9.48
CA ARG A 53 -51.82 -4.16 9.98
C ARG A 53 -50.29 -4.19 9.90
N GLU A 54 -49.73 -3.80 8.74
CA GLU A 54 -48.27 -3.76 8.56
C GLU A 54 -47.61 -2.68 9.42
N ALA A 55 -48.24 -1.50 9.53
CA ALA A 55 -47.72 -0.44 10.41
C ALA A 55 -47.62 -0.90 11.86
N ARG A 56 -48.63 -1.64 12.35
CA ARG A 56 -48.64 -2.20 13.71
C ARG A 56 -47.55 -3.27 13.85
N GLN A 57 -47.45 -4.20 12.91
CA GLN A 57 -46.42 -5.24 12.94
C GLN A 57 -45.02 -4.65 12.98
N ARG A 58 -44.69 -3.66 12.12
CA ARG A 58 -43.40 -2.96 12.13
C ARG A 58 -43.10 -2.29 13.48
N ALA A 59 -44.13 -1.64 14.07
CA ALA A 59 -43.99 -1.01 15.37
C ALA A 59 -43.71 -2.05 16.49
N GLU A 60 -44.43 -3.19 16.48
CA GLU A 60 -44.25 -4.28 17.46
C GLU A 60 -42.85 -4.93 17.35
N GLU A 61 -42.43 -5.25 16.13
CA GLU A 61 -41.06 -5.78 15.87
C GLU A 61 -39.96 -4.81 16.29
N SER A 62 -40.15 -3.52 15.95
CA SER A 62 -39.19 -2.46 16.35
C SER A 62 -39.17 -2.30 17.88
N ALA A 63 -40.33 -2.31 18.55
CA ALA A 63 -40.40 -2.25 20.01
C ALA A 63 -39.71 -3.44 20.68
N ALA A 64 -39.82 -4.64 20.10
CA ALA A 64 -39.10 -5.81 20.60
C ALA A 64 -37.56 -5.69 20.42
N ARG A 65 -37.10 -5.15 19.29
CA ARG A 65 -35.66 -4.86 19.07
C ARG A 65 -35.17 -3.81 20.05
N VAL A 66 -35.87 -2.70 20.18
CA VAL A 66 -35.52 -1.60 21.10
C VAL A 66 -35.44 -2.09 22.56
N ARG A 67 -36.39 -2.94 23.03
CA ARG A 67 -36.30 -3.51 24.41
C ARG A 67 -35.05 -4.34 24.63
N ARG A 68 -34.63 -5.14 23.64
CA ARG A 68 -33.36 -5.88 23.71
C ARG A 68 -32.16 -4.95 23.72
N ALA A 69 -32.14 -3.93 22.85
CA ALA A 69 -31.09 -2.94 22.77
C ALA A 69 -30.95 -2.10 24.06
N LEU A 70 -32.07 -1.67 24.66
CA LEU A 70 -32.01 -0.97 25.95
C LEU A 70 -31.28 -1.79 27.02
N ARG A 71 -31.53 -3.09 27.11
CA ARG A 71 -30.83 -3.96 28.05
C ARG A 71 -29.34 -4.08 27.69
N SER A 72 -29.00 -4.21 26.40
CA SER A 72 -27.59 -4.26 25.97
C SER A 72 -26.84 -2.95 26.20
N PHE A 73 -27.55 -1.81 26.27
CA PHE A 73 -26.98 -0.50 26.61
C PHE A 73 -26.99 -0.18 28.11
N GLY A 74 -27.41 -1.14 28.98
CA GLY A 74 -27.44 -0.97 30.40
C GLY A 74 -28.74 -0.40 30.98
N TYR A 75 -29.80 -0.25 30.19
CA TYR A 75 -31.11 0.24 30.64
C TYR A 75 -32.06 -0.92 30.97
N TYR A 76 -31.80 -1.65 32.05
CA TYR A 76 -32.54 -2.89 32.39
C TYR A 76 -33.99 -2.66 32.82
N SER A 77 -34.33 -1.47 33.30
CA SER A 77 -35.70 -1.06 33.65
C SER A 77 -36.44 -0.39 32.47
N GLY A 78 -35.77 -0.27 31.33
CA GLY A 78 -36.30 0.42 30.15
C GLY A 78 -37.50 -0.29 29.53
N THR A 79 -38.50 0.50 29.11
CA THR A 79 -39.69 0.02 28.42
C THR A 79 -39.75 0.56 26.99
N ALA A 80 -40.33 -0.25 26.10
CA ALA A 80 -40.57 0.16 24.71
C ALA A 80 -41.93 -0.36 24.25
N THR A 81 -42.85 0.54 23.89
CA THR A 81 -44.21 0.23 23.54
C THR A 81 -44.45 0.62 22.06
N ALA A 82 -45.06 -0.30 21.31
CA ALA A 82 -45.43 -0.07 19.92
C ALA A 82 -46.57 0.94 19.82
N VAL A 83 -46.46 1.92 18.94
CA VAL A 83 -47.47 2.94 18.66
C VAL A 83 -47.56 3.13 17.13
N VAL A 84 -48.77 3.31 16.64
CA VAL A 84 -48.96 3.76 15.25
C VAL A 84 -49.51 5.20 15.30
N LEU A 85 -48.73 6.11 14.71
CA LEU A 85 -49.13 7.51 14.59
C LEU A 85 -49.91 7.71 13.31
N ASP A 86 -51.04 8.36 13.40
CA ASP A 86 -51.84 8.82 12.26
C ASP A 86 -51.61 10.34 12.08
N GLY A 87 -51.07 10.74 10.97
CA GLY A 87 -50.82 12.13 10.64
C GLY A 87 -50.84 12.33 9.14
N ASP A 88 -51.58 13.33 8.69
CA ASP A 88 -51.77 13.69 7.26
C ASP A 88 -52.23 12.51 6.36
N GLY A 89 -53.06 11.60 6.92
CA GLY A 89 -53.51 10.39 6.23
C GLY A 89 -52.43 9.33 5.98
N ARG A 90 -51.27 9.44 6.63
CA ARG A 90 -50.18 8.46 6.56
C ARG A 90 -49.97 7.80 7.93
N LEU A 91 -50.02 6.47 7.93
CA LEU A 91 -49.71 5.68 9.12
C LEU A 91 -48.20 5.58 9.29
N ARG A 92 -47.71 5.99 10.46
CA ARG A 92 -46.27 5.96 10.77
C ARG A 92 -46.00 5.05 11.97
N PRO A 93 -45.31 3.91 11.77
CA PRO A 93 -44.86 3.09 12.88
C PRO A 93 -44.00 3.91 13.83
N ALA A 94 -44.17 3.74 15.14
CA ALA A 94 -43.36 4.41 16.16
C ALA A 94 -43.20 3.50 17.38
N VAL A 95 -42.11 3.73 18.11
CA VAL A 95 -41.85 3.11 19.42
C VAL A 95 -41.76 4.21 20.43
N ARG A 96 -42.60 4.16 21.47
CA ARG A 96 -42.50 4.99 22.64
C ARG A 96 -41.55 4.29 23.60
N VAL A 97 -40.47 4.95 23.96
CA VAL A 97 -39.39 4.44 24.81
C VAL A 97 -39.35 5.24 26.10
N GLU A 98 -39.27 4.55 27.20
CA GLU A 98 -38.97 5.09 28.53
C GLU A 98 -37.68 4.37 28.99
N PRO A 99 -36.50 4.97 28.79
CA PRO A 99 -35.23 4.27 29.05
C PRO A 99 -35.05 3.90 30.54
N GLY A 100 -35.55 4.75 31.42
CA GLY A 100 -35.24 4.62 32.85
C GLY A 100 -33.77 4.96 33.15
N PRO A 101 -33.29 4.67 34.35
CA PRO A 101 -31.89 4.89 34.72
C PRO A 101 -30.97 3.86 34.08
N ARG A 102 -29.74 4.29 33.75
CA ARG A 102 -28.67 3.38 33.31
C ARG A 102 -28.05 2.72 34.52
N PHE A 103 -27.89 1.41 34.46
CA PHE A 103 -27.32 0.60 35.55
C PHE A 103 -25.79 0.65 35.49
N THR A 104 -25.14 0.66 36.66
CA THR A 104 -23.68 0.65 36.79
C THR A 104 -23.22 -0.54 37.64
N PHE A 105 -21.96 -0.94 37.46
CA PHE A 105 -21.38 -2.00 38.29
C PHE A 105 -21.17 -1.54 39.74
N SER A 106 -21.64 -2.31 40.70
CA SER A 106 -21.34 -2.15 42.13
C SER A 106 -20.14 -2.99 42.57
N SER A 107 -19.81 -4.03 41.83
CA SER A 107 -18.56 -4.78 41.93
C SER A 107 -18.26 -5.47 40.62
N VAL A 108 -16.96 -5.59 40.33
CA VAL A 108 -16.42 -6.30 39.16
C VAL A 108 -15.34 -7.24 39.68
N ASP A 109 -15.60 -8.54 39.58
CA ASP A 109 -14.67 -9.59 39.97
C ASP A 109 -14.16 -10.31 38.73
N LEU A 110 -12.83 -10.43 38.59
CA LEU A 110 -12.16 -11.12 37.46
C LEU A 110 -11.38 -12.32 38.01
N ASP A 111 -11.82 -13.51 37.65
CA ASP A 111 -11.25 -14.78 38.07
C ASP A 111 -10.57 -15.51 36.88
N LEU A 112 -9.63 -16.38 37.22
CA LEU A 112 -8.98 -17.31 36.30
C LEU A 112 -9.35 -18.74 36.65
N SER A 113 -9.77 -19.56 35.67
CA SER A 113 -10.10 -20.97 35.90
C SER A 113 -8.88 -21.82 36.25
N ARG A 114 -7.68 -21.37 35.87
CA ARG A 114 -6.38 -21.99 36.17
C ARG A 114 -5.34 -20.94 36.52
N PRO A 115 -4.31 -21.28 37.31
CA PRO A 115 -3.20 -20.36 37.58
C PRO A 115 -2.38 -20.12 36.31
N VAL A 116 -1.97 -18.87 36.11
CA VAL A 116 -1.04 -18.42 35.08
C VAL A 116 0.20 -17.82 35.75
N THR A 117 1.20 -17.46 34.99
CA THR A 117 2.36 -16.72 35.52
C THR A 117 1.90 -15.38 36.11
N ARG A 118 2.63 -14.89 37.09
CA ARG A 118 2.30 -13.60 37.73
C ARG A 118 2.27 -12.47 36.71
N GLU A 119 3.23 -12.46 35.80
CA GLU A 119 3.34 -11.45 34.75
C GLU A 119 2.12 -11.46 33.81
N ALA A 120 1.71 -12.63 33.33
CA ALA A 120 0.50 -12.78 32.52
C ALA A 120 -0.76 -12.36 33.26
N SER A 121 -0.88 -12.72 34.56
CA SER A 121 -2.00 -12.30 35.39
C SER A 121 -2.07 -10.78 35.57
N ASP A 122 -0.90 -10.13 35.82
CA ASP A 122 -0.83 -8.69 36.03
C ASP A 122 -1.18 -7.93 34.73
N ARG A 123 -0.68 -8.40 33.58
CA ARG A 123 -1.00 -7.82 32.25
C ARG A 123 -2.48 -8.00 31.90
N MET A 124 -3.03 -9.19 32.07
CA MET A 124 -4.43 -9.48 31.82
C MET A 124 -5.34 -8.57 32.65
N ARG A 125 -5.05 -8.43 33.97
CA ARG A 125 -5.83 -7.55 34.87
C ARG A 125 -5.73 -6.08 34.45
N SER A 126 -4.57 -5.64 33.93
CA SER A 126 -4.38 -4.28 33.40
C SER A 126 -5.13 -4.05 32.10
N ALA A 127 -5.28 -5.09 31.28
CA ALA A 127 -6.01 -5.04 30.00
C ALA A 127 -7.54 -5.10 30.20
N PHE A 128 -8.01 -5.69 31.29
CA PHE A 128 -9.43 -5.74 31.63
C PHE A 128 -9.89 -4.40 32.18
N THR A 129 -10.63 -3.63 31.36
CA THR A 129 -10.92 -2.21 31.62
C THR A 129 -12.16 -1.91 32.44
N LEU A 130 -13.00 -2.92 32.74
CA LEU A 130 -14.22 -2.71 33.55
C LEU A 130 -13.92 -2.48 35.04
N ASN A 131 -14.56 -1.47 35.61
CA ASN A 131 -14.43 -1.10 37.01
C ASN A 131 -15.79 -0.88 37.68
N GLU A 132 -15.77 -0.80 38.99
CA GLU A 132 -16.92 -0.33 39.76
C GLU A 132 -17.32 1.09 39.34
N GLY A 133 -18.60 1.33 39.11
CA GLY A 133 -19.17 2.58 38.62
C GLY A 133 -19.34 2.63 37.08
N ASP A 134 -18.73 1.74 36.33
CA ASP A 134 -18.89 1.69 34.87
C ASP A 134 -20.30 1.23 34.49
N PRO A 135 -20.83 1.67 33.35
CA PRO A 135 -22.13 1.23 32.84
C PRO A 135 -22.15 -0.28 32.56
N VAL A 136 -23.27 -0.93 32.87
CA VAL A 136 -23.48 -2.36 32.59
C VAL A 136 -23.96 -2.53 31.16
N ASP A 137 -23.14 -2.23 30.18
CA ASP A 137 -23.44 -2.40 28.74
C ASP A 137 -22.65 -3.55 28.12
N ALA A 138 -23.30 -4.20 27.16
CA ALA A 138 -22.75 -5.40 26.53
C ALA A 138 -21.47 -5.14 25.72
N GLN A 139 -21.31 -3.97 25.12
CA GLN A 139 -20.14 -3.63 24.31
C GLN A 139 -18.88 -3.50 25.18
N SER A 140 -18.96 -2.73 26.26
CA SER A 140 -17.85 -2.57 27.21
C SER A 140 -17.47 -3.88 27.86
N ILE A 141 -18.46 -4.73 28.21
CA ILE A 141 -18.24 -6.06 28.76
C ILE A 141 -17.46 -6.95 27.78
N LEU A 142 -17.94 -7.06 26.54
CA LEU A 142 -17.29 -7.89 25.53
C LEU A 142 -15.90 -7.38 25.14
N ALA A 143 -15.72 -6.06 25.12
CA ALA A 143 -14.42 -5.45 24.86
C ALA A 143 -13.41 -5.77 25.97
N ALA A 144 -13.80 -5.63 27.23
CA ALA A 144 -12.93 -5.92 28.37
C ALA A 144 -12.52 -7.40 28.44
N GLU A 145 -13.47 -8.33 28.21
CA GLU A 145 -13.16 -9.77 28.11
C GLU A 145 -12.23 -10.06 26.94
N HIS A 146 -12.46 -9.44 25.79
CA HIS A 146 -11.61 -9.61 24.61
C HIS A 146 -10.18 -9.16 24.88
N GLU A 147 -9.98 -7.97 25.44
CA GLU A 147 -8.66 -7.44 25.77
C GLU A 147 -7.91 -8.31 26.78
N ALA A 148 -8.63 -8.83 27.80
CA ALA A 148 -8.05 -9.76 28.76
C ALA A 148 -7.58 -11.06 28.09
N VAL A 149 -8.38 -11.63 27.18
CA VAL A 149 -8.04 -12.82 26.41
C VAL A 149 -6.84 -12.56 25.48
N VAL A 150 -6.86 -11.46 24.73
CA VAL A 150 -5.75 -11.06 23.83
C VAL A 150 -4.45 -10.91 24.64
N SER A 151 -4.51 -10.26 25.80
CA SER A 151 -3.36 -10.11 26.67
C SER A 151 -2.77 -11.45 27.14
N LEU A 152 -3.61 -12.44 27.51
CA LEU A 152 -3.14 -13.78 27.86
C LEU A 152 -2.54 -14.53 26.67
N ARG A 153 -3.15 -14.41 25.50
CA ARG A 153 -2.63 -15.03 24.26
C ARG A 153 -1.25 -14.51 23.91
N ALA A 154 -1.02 -13.22 24.07
CA ALA A 154 0.30 -12.60 23.86
C ALA A 154 1.37 -13.14 24.83
N GLU A 155 0.98 -13.64 26.00
CA GLU A 155 1.86 -14.19 27.04
C GLU A 155 2.10 -15.71 26.94
N GLY A 156 1.70 -16.35 25.84
CA GLY A 156 1.92 -17.79 25.61
C GLY A 156 0.77 -18.69 26.08
N TYR A 157 -0.43 -18.15 26.19
CA TYR A 157 -1.66 -18.92 26.40
C TYR A 157 -2.56 -18.86 25.16
N PRO A 158 -2.17 -19.49 24.05
CA PRO A 158 -2.81 -19.30 22.74
C PRO A 158 -4.28 -19.74 22.70
N ASP A 159 -4.65 -20.68 23.58
CA ASP A 159 -5.99 -21.24 23.67
C ASP A 159 -6.88 -20.48 24.70
N ALA A 160 -6.42 -19.31 25.19
CA ALA A 160 -7.19 -18.52 26.14
C ALA A 160 -8.53 -18.07 25.54
N GLU A 161 -9.61 -18.18 26.32
CA GLU A 161 -10.95 -17.77 25.95
C GLU A 161 -11.73 -17.17 27.13
N ALA A 162 -12.78 -16.38 26.81
CA ALA A 162 -13.70 -15.91 27.84
C ALA A 162 -14.60 -17.05 28.25
N GLY A 163 -14.59 -17.38 29.56
CA GLY A 163 -15.44 -18.38 30.17
C GLY A 163 -16.84 -17.87 30.49
N GLU A 164 -17.51 -18.56 31.40
CA GLU A 164 -18.83 -18.14 31.84
C GLU A 164 -18.75 -16.84 32.65
N ARG A 165 -19.69 -15.92 32.39
CA ARG A 165 -19.89 -14.69 33.17
C ARG A 165 -21.19 -14.75 33.91
N ASP A 166 -21.21 -14.20 35.13
CA ASP A 166 -22.41 -14.05 35.93
C ASP A 166 -22.65 -12.56 36.26
N ILE A 167 -23.74 -12.00 35.71
CA ILE A 167 -24.12 -10.60 35.93
C ILE A 167 -25.47 -10.55 36.59
N VAL A 168 -25.46 -10.19 37.87
CA VAL A 168 -26.67 -10.11 38.72
C VAL A 168 -27.10 -8.64 38.84
N VAL A 169 -28.25 -8.33 38.24
CA VAL A 169 -28.84 -6.98 38.20
C VAL A 169 -29.75 -6.78 39.43
N ASP A 170 -29.51 -5.70 40.16
CA ASP A 170 -30.35 -5.27 41.29
C ASP A 170 -31.14 -4.00 40.90
N HIS A 171 -32.44 -4.17 40.70
CA HIS A 171 -33.36 -3.08 40.36
C HIS A 171 -33.61 -2.10 41.48
N ALA A 172 -33.39 -2.51 42.77
CA ALA A 172 -33.62 -1.63 43.92
C ALA A 172 -32.49 -0.59 44.06
N THR A 173 -31.27 -0.98 43.74
CA THR A 173 -30.07 -0.12 43.82
C THR A 173 -29.62 0.43 42.49
N ILE A 174 -30.28 0.06 41.39
CA ILE A 174 -29.93 0.47 39.99
C ILE A 174 -28.47 0.10 39.68
N SER A 175 -28.08 -1.09 40.11
CA SER A 175 -26.69 -1.57 39.96
C SER A 175 -26.63 -3.03 39.55
N ALA A 176 -25.43 -3.49 39.17
CA ALA A 176 -25.19 -4.91 38.95
C ALA A 176 -23.86 -5.35 39.57
N ARG A 177 -23.76 -6.62 39.90
CA ARG A 177 -22.50 -7.29 40.23
C ARG A 177 -22.10 -8.15 39.09
N GLY A 178 -20.87 -7.96 38.58
CA GLY A 178 -20.29 -8.75 37.51
C GLY A 178 -19.19 -9.67 38.04
N ARG A 179 -19.28 -10.97 37.72
CA ARG A 179 -18.18 -11.91 37.86
C ARG A 179 -17.84 -12.45 36.51
N PHE A 180 -16.57 -12.28 36.12
CA PHE A 180 -16.02 -12.66 34.84
C PHE A 180 -14.99 -13.76 35.09
N ASN A 181 -15.04 -14.80 34.28
CA ASN A 181 -14.07 -15.89 34.34
C ASN A 181 -13.32 -15.95 33.00
N ILE A 182 -12.00 -16.03 33.04
CA ILE A 182 -11.17 -16.28 31.86
C ILE A 182 -10.57 -17.68 31.99
N GLU A 183 -10.68 -18.42 30.90
CA GLU A 183 -10.08 -19.75 30.77
C GLU A 183 -8.76 -19.63 29.98
N PRO A 184 -7.59 -19.65 30.63
CA PRO A 184 -6.33 -19.40 29.96
C PRO A 184 -5.88 -20.53 29.02
N GLY A 185 -6.42 -21.76 29.23
CA GLY A 185 -5.84 -22.91 28.53
C GLY A 185 -4.45 -23.30 29.05
N PRO A 186 -3.75 -24.23 28.42
CA PRO A 186 -2.38 -24.58 28.74
C PRO A 186 -1.40 -23.51 28.23
N PHE A 187 -0.32 -23.31 29.00
CA PHE A 187 0.82 -22.52 28.51
C PHE A 187 1.51 -23.27 27.36
N ALA A 188 1.87 -22.56 26.30
CA ALA A 188 2.53 -23.13 25.13
C ALA A 188 3.75 -22.30 24.70
N ARG A 189 4.74 -23.00 24.15
CA ARG A 189 5.92 -22.43 23.50
C ARG A 189 5.98 -22.87 22.04
N PHE A 190 6.53 -22.04 21.19
CA PHE A 190 6.79 -22.42 19.80
C PHE A 190 7.79 -23.58 19.75
N GLY A 191 7.42 -24.62 19.04
CA GLY A 191 8.27 -25.75 18.67
C GLY A 191 8.88 -25.58 17.28
N GLU A 192 9.25 -26.72 16.67
CA GLU A 192 9.80 -26.74 15.32
C GLU A 192 8.74 -26.35 14.27
N VAL A 193 9.19 -25.64 13.23
CA VAL A 193 8.34 -25.31 12.07
C VAL A 193 8.31 -26.51 11.13
N GLU A 194 7.13 -27.05 10.92
CA GLU A 194 6.83 -28.19 10.05
C GLU A 194 6.12 -27.73 8.77
N THR A 195 6.54 -28.26 7.65
CA THR A 195 5.93 -28.01 6.34
C THR A 195 5.42 -29.35 5.77
N PRO A 196 4.25 -29.83 6.16
CA PRO A 196 3.72 -31.10 5.70
C PRO A 196 3.38 -31.07 4.21
N GLY A 197 3.51 -32.21 3.54
CA GLY A 197 3.11 -32.37 2.15
C GLY A 197 4.13 -31.85 1.13
N GLU A 198 3.64 -31.47 -0.05
CA GLU A 198 4.46 -30.92 -1.13
C GLU A 198 4.75 -29.45 -0.85
N THR A 199 6.02 -29.12 -0.60
CA THR A 199 6.42 -27.77 -0.18
C THR A 199 6.63 -26.83 -1.35
N VAL A 200 6.00 -25.67 -1.32
CA VAL A 200 6.23 -24.59 -2.31
C VAL A 200 7.65 -24.03 -2.17
N LEU A 201 8.08 -23.78 -0.94
CA LEU A 201 9.40 -23.26 -0.59
C LEU A 201 10.21 -24.30 0.17
N ARG A 202 11.54 -24.23 0.10
CA ARG A 202 12.43 -25.12 0.87
C ARG A 202 12.17 -24.96 2.38
N PRO A 203 12.01 -26.04 3.15
CA PRO A 203 11.73 -25.99 4.59
C PRO A 203 12.75 -25.15 5.39
N SER A 204 14.03 -25.19 5.01
CA SER A 204 15.07 -24.39 5.64
C SER A 204 14.91 -22.89 5.39
N TYR A 205 14.35 -22.51 4.25
CA TYR A 205 14.04 -21.12 3.94
C TYR A 205 12.84 -20.64 4.74
N VAL A 206 11.76 -21.45 4.81
CA VAL A 206 10.57 -21.16 5.62
C VAL A 206 10.93 -20.95 7.08
N ARG A 207 11.68 -21.88 7.69
CA ARG A 207 12.12 -21.76 9.10
C ARG A 207 12.88 -20.47 9.39
N ARG A 208 13.73 -20.01 8.47
CA ARG A 208 14.51 -18.78 8.65
C ARG A 208 13.63 -17.50 8.67
N LEU A 209 12.43 -17.57 8.13
CA LEU A 209 11.50 -16.42 8.06
C LEU A 209 10.56 -16.33 9.26
N ALA A 210 10.56 -17.33 10.16
CA ALA A 210 9.77 -17.29 11.37
C ALA A 210 10.14 -16.05 12.22
N PRO A 211 9.14 -15.28 12.72
CA PRO A 211 9.38 -14.12 13.57
C PRO A 211 9.64 -14.49 15.04
N PHE A 212 9.82 -15.77 15.34
CA PHE A 212 10.03 -16.35 16.65
C PHE A 212 11.12 -17.42 16.61
N GLU A 213 11.67 -17.75 17.77
CA GLU A 213 12.59 -18.87 17.96
C GLU A 213 11.88 -20.04 18.68
N PRO A 214 12.30 -21.30 18.47
CA PRO A 214 11.81 -22.41 19.26
C PRO A 214 12.07 -22.18 20.75
N GLY A 215 11.02 -22.30 21.58
CA GLY A 215 11.05 -22.01 23.00
C GLY A 215 10.46 -20.66 23.41
N ASP A 216 10.21 -19.75 22.47
CA ASP A 216 9.49 -18.51 22.76
C ASP A 216 8.02 -18.80 23.12
N PRO A 217 7.36 -17.94 23.96
CA PRO A 217 5.94 -18.06 24.23
C PRO A 217 5.12 -18.04 22.92
N ALA A 218 4.16 -18.97 22.80
CA ALA A 218 3.38 -19.13 21.57
C ALA A 218 2.26 -18.06 21.48
N ALA A 219 2.62 -16.87 20.99
CA ALA A 219 1.70 -15.76 20.75
C ALA A 219 1.05 -15.90 19.35
N PRO A 220 -0.30 -15.87 19.22
CA PRO A 220 -0.97 -15.97 17.92
C PRO A 220 -0.60 -14.88 16.93
N ASP A 221 -0.28 -13.67 17.39
CA ASP A 221 0.13 -12.56 16.51
C ASP A 221 1.40 -12.88 15.72
N ALA A 222 2.35 -13.62 16.32
CA ALA A 222 3.54 -14.07 15.62
C ALA A 222 3.24 -15.11 14.52
N LEU A 223 2.15 -15.89 14.65
CA LEU A 223 1.70 -16.80 13.60
C LEU A 223 1.06 -16.03 12.43
N ILE A 224 0.28 -14.98 12.73
CA ILE A 224 -0.31 -14.09 11.73
C ILE A 224 0.80 -13.39 10.97
N GLU A 225 1.75 -12.79 11.67
CA GLU A 225 2.91 -12.15 11.06
C GLU A 225 3.70 -13.14 10.20
N PHE A 226 3.88 -14.38 10.64
CA PHE A 226 4.56 -15.39 9.86
C PHE A 226 3.81 -15.78 8.59
N ALA A 227 2.48 -15.92 8.67
CA ALA A 227 1.62 -16.18 7.50
C ALA A 227 1.68 -15.03 6.49
N ASP A 228 1.65 -13.78 6.95
CA ASP A 228 1.78 -12.59 6.11
C ASP A 228 3.14 -12.51 5.43
N ARG A 229 4.23 -12.76 6.17
CA ARG A 229 5.59 -12.82 5.61
C ARG A 229 5.72 -13.85 4.50
N LEU A 230 5.11 -15.02 4.67
CA LEU A 230 5.15 -16.10 3.68
C LEU A 230 4.25 -15.80 2.47
N SER A 231 3.05 -15.27 2.69
CA SER A 231 2.11 -14.90 1.63
C SER A 231 2.60 -13.76 0.74
N GLY A 232 3.46 -12.87 1.27
CA GLY A 232 4.11 -11.80 0.51
C GLY A 232 5.24 -12.26 -0.40
N LEU A 233 5.60 -13.56 -0.43
CA LEU A 233 6.75 -14.04 -1.19
C LEU A 233 6.39 -14.42 -2.63
N PRO A 234 7.27 -14.14 -3.61
CA PRO A 234 7.12 -14.62 -4.96
C PRO A 234 6.93 -16.15 -5.03
N GLY A 235 5.85 -16.59 -5.70
CA GLY A 235 5.54 -18.01 -5.86
C GLY A 235 4.67 -18.62 -4.75
N VAL A 236 4.27 -17.85 -3.75
CA VAL A 236 3.27 -18.21 -2.75
C VAL A 236 2.00 -17.43 -3.02
N GLU A 237 0.86 -18.10 -3.18
CA GLU A 237 -0.44 -17.45 -3.31
C GLU A 237 -1.10 -17.24 -1.95
N ARG A 238 -0.96 -18.24 -1.07
CA ARG A 238 -1.49 -18.22 0.29
C ARG A 238 -0.59 -19.05 1.20
N ALA A 239 -0.43 -18.58 2.42
CA ALA A 239 0.17 -19.34 3.50
C ALA A 239 -0.78 -19.38 4.70
N GLU A 240 -0.98 -20.55 5.28
CA GLU A 240 -1.70 -20.76 6.53
C GLU A 240 -0.71 -21.27 7.57
N VAL A 241 -0.67 -20.58 8.72
CA VAL A 241 0.22 -20.92 9.83
C VAL A 241 -0.62 -21.16 11.08
N ARG A 242 -0.44 -22.31 11.70
CA ARG A 242 -1.17 -22.69 12.91
C ARG A 242 -0.30 -23.47 13.87
N LEU A 243 -0.67 -23.45 15.15
CA LEU A 243 -0.07 -24.37 16.13
C LEU A 243 -0.56 -25.80 15.91
N GLY A 244 0.33 -26.74 16.11
CA GLY A 244 0.01 -28.15 16.20
C GLY A 244 -0.90 -28.46 17.41
N GLU A 245 -1.33 -29.71 17.52
CA GLU A 245 -2.19 -30.16 18.62
C GLU A 245 -1.46 -30.04 19.97
N THR A 246 -2.23 -29.76 21.01
CA THR A 246 -1.73 -29.77 22.40
C THR A 246 -1.51 -31.22 22.83
N VAL A 247 -0.30 -31.54 23.29
CA VAL A 247 0.01 -32.83 23.90
C VAL A 247 0.08 -32.66 25.41
N ASP A 248 -0.65 -33.49 26.15
CA ASP A 248 -0.68 -33.41 27.60
C ASP A 248 0.71 -33.54 28.23
N GLY A 249 1.10 -32.51 29.00
CA GLY A 249 2.39 -32.43 29.68
C GLY A 249 3.54 -31.87 28.85
N GLU A 250 3.29 -31.47 27.60
CA GLU A 250 4.27 -30.80 26.74
C GLU A 250 3.91 -29.32 26.55
N GLU A 251 4.85 -28.42 26.83
CA GLU A 251 4.68 -26.98 26.56
C GLU A 251 5.02 -26.63 25.10
N MET A 252 5.88 -27.43 24.44
CA MET A 252 6.32 -27.18 23.07
C MET A 252 5.25 -27.65 22.06
N ARG A 253 4.77 -26.73 21.22
CA ARG A 253 3.82 -27.07 20.14
C ARG A 253 4.47 -26.78 18.81
N SER A 254 4.48 -27.73 17.87
CA SER A 254 4.98 -27.51 16.52
C SER A 254 4.17 -26.43 15.82
N VAL A 255 4.83 -25.72 14.90
CA VAL A 255 4.19 -24.72 14.03
C VAL A 255 4.01 -25.31 12.65
N ILE A 256 2.78 -25.54 12.26
CA ILE A 256 2.42 -26.15 10.98
C ILE A 256 2.20 -25.06 9.95
N VAL A 257 2.95 -25.12 8.85
CA VAL A 257 2.87 -24.19 7.72
C VAL A 257 2.38 -24.91 6.49
N GLU A 258 1.23 -24.53 5.98
CA GLU A 258 0.65 -25.00 4.72
C GLU A 258 0.65 -23.88 3.70
N MET A 259 1.10 -24.15 2.46
CA MET A 259 1.26 -23.12 1.43
C MET A 259 0.64 -23.57 0.11
N GLU A 260 -0.04 -22.63 -0.54
CA GLU A 260 -0.53 -22.77 -1.91
C GLU A 260 0.42 -22.06 -2.89
N ALA A 261 0.73 -22.71 -4.01
CA ALA A 261 1.66 -22.15 -5.00
C ALA A 261 0.95 -21.15 -5.91
N ALA A 262 1.50 -19.95 -6.03
CA ALA A 262 1.13 -18.99 -7.08
C ALA A 262 1.59 -19.48 -8.47
N PRO A 263 1.00 -18.98 -9.57
CA PRO A 263 1.47 -19.25 -10.93
C PRO A 263 2.97 -18.97 -11.06
N ARG A 264 3.72 -19.95 -11.55
CA ARG A 264 5.20 -19.85 -11.66
C ARG A 264 5.66 -18.88 -12.73
N HIS A 265 4.82 -18.65 -13.74
CA HIS A 265 5.14 -17.82 -14.90
C HIS A 265 4.15 -16.65 -14.99
N GLN A 266 4.68 -15.45 -15.22
CA GLN A 266 3.92 -14.25 -15.51
C GLN A 266 4.46 -13.66 -16.80
N LEU A 267 3.57 -13.18 -17.67
CA LEU A 267 3.91 -12.45 -18.88
C LEU A 267 3.22 -11.10 -18.86
N GLU A 268 3.99 -10.04 -18.99
CA GLU A 268 3.50 -8.68 -19.12
C GLU A 268 3.88 -8.14 -20.48
N LEU A 269 2.97 -7.40 -21.12
CA LEU A 269 3.19 -6.77 -22.42
C LEU A 269 2.81 -5.30 -22.33
N GLY A 270 3.70 -4.44 -22.79
CA GLY A 270 3.52 -3.01 -22.87
C GLY A 270 3.65 -2.51 -24.31
N ALA A 271 2.95 -1.42 -24.64
CA ALA A 271 3.11 -0.69 -25.88
C ALA A 271 2.88 0.80 -25.65
N GLY A 272 3.61 1.63 -26.40
CA GLY A 272 3.50 3.07 -26.34
C GLY A 272 3.81 3.71 -27.69
N TYR A 273 3.33 4.93 -27.86
CA TYR A 273 3.64 5.78 -29.01
C TYR A 273 3.67 7.24 -28.60
N SER A 274 4.66 7.97 -29.07
CA SER A 274 4.62 9.43 -29.05
C SER A 274 5.14 10.01 -30.37
N THR A 275 4.74 11.22 -30.68
CA THR A 275 5.23 11.92 -31.86
C THR A 275 6.72 12.27 -31.75
N ASN A 276 7.26 12.33 -30.55
CA ASN A 276 8.63 12.78 -30.28
C ASN A 276 9.62 11.63 -30.06
N GLU A 277 9.14 10.43 -29.72
CA GLU A 277 9.99 9.27 -29.39
C GLU A 277 9.67 8.05 -30.26
N GLY A 278 8.58 8.13 -31.07
CA GLY A 278 8.15 7.05 -31.95
C GLY A 278 7.34 5.96 -31.21
N ALA A 279 7.36 4.76 -31.77
CA ALA A 279 6.65 3.59 -31.23
C ALA A 279 7.57 2.68 -30.42
N GLY A 280 7.03 2.04 -29.39
CA GLY A 280 7.74 1.03 -28.62
C GLY A 280 6.80 -0.08 -28.16
N ILE A 281 7.35 -1.28 -28.08
CA ILE A 281 6.74 -2.46 -27.46
C ILE A 281 7.72 -3.06 -26.45
N GLU A 282 7.19 -3.56 -25.35
CA GLU A 282 7.97 -4.20 -24.30
C GLU A 282 7.28 -5.48 -23.87
N GLY A 283 8.07 -6.51 -23.58
CA GLY A 283 7.61 -7.77 -23.02
C GLY A 283 8.47 -8.15 -21.82
N GLU A 284 7.83 -8.53 -20.74
CA GLU A 284 8.47 -9.04 -19.55
C GLU A 284 7.93 -10.42 -19.22
N TRP A 285 8.83 -11.38 -19.06
CA TRP A 285 8.50 -12.74 -18.61
C TRP A 285 9.20 -13.01 -17.29
N THR A 286 8.41 -13.29 -16.26
CA THR A 286 8.90 -13.60 -14.92
C THR A 286 8.64 -15.05 -14.57
N ARG A 287 9.68 -15.75 -14.09
CA ARG A 287 9.60 -17.06 -13.46
C ARG A 287 9.85 -16.93 -11.96
N ARG A 288 8.82 -17.23 -11.18
CA ARG A 288 8.84 -17.17 -9.71
C ARG A 288 9.34 -18.46 -9.09
N ASN A 289 9.96 -18.34 -7.91
CA ASN A 289 10.42 -19.43 -7.05
C ASN A 289 11.30 -20.44 -7.79
N MET A 290 12.38 -19.93 -8.37
CA MET A 290 13.23 -20.69 -9.29
C MET A 290 13.98 -21.82 -8.60
N PHE A 291 14.45 -21.62 -7.37
CA PHE A 291 15.27 -22.55 -6.60
C PHE A 291 14.65 -22.92 -5.24
N GLY A 292 13.38 -22.55 -4.96
CA GLY A 292 12.69 -22.87 -3.73
C GLY A 292 12.98 -21.91 -2.55
N GLY A 293 13.57 -20.77 -2.79
CA GLY A 293 13.78 -19.66 -1.84
C GLY A 293 13.09 -18.37 -2.26
N ALA A 294 11.98 -18.51 -3.00
CA ALA A 294 11.17 -17.41 -3.54
C ALA A 294 11.94 -16.51 -4.54
N GLU A 295 13.02 -17.01 -5.14
CA GLU A 295 13.77 -16.26 -6.14
C GLU A 295 12.92 -16.01 -7.39
N SER A 296 13.07 -14.87 -8.04
CA SER A 296 12.42 -14.56 -9.32
C SER A 296 13.46 -14.23 -10.40
N LEU A 297 13.30 -14.87 -11.56
CA LEU A 297 14.03 -14.52 -12.78
C LEU A 297 13.07 -13.77 -13.71
N THR A 298 13.42 -12.55 -14.04
CA THR A 298 12.71 -11.71 -15.00
C THR A 298 13.55 -11.55 -16.24
N LEU A 299 12.97 -11.81 -17.41
CA LEU A 299 13.56 -11.52 -18.72
C LEU A 299 12.74 -10.40 -19.36
N THR A 300 13.40 -9.31 -19.73
CA THR A 300 12.80 -8.14 -20.38
C THR A 300 13.32 -8.01 -21.81
N ALA A 301 12.42 -7.72 -22.75
CA ALA A 301 12.77 -7.35 -24.10
C ALA A 301 11.97 -6.12 -24.50
N ARG A 302 12.65 -5.04 -24.92
CA ARG A 302 12.05 -3.81 -25.44
C ARG A 302 12.57 -3.51 -26.83
N LEU A 303 11.66 -3.16 -27.72
CA LEU A 303 11.95 -2.71 -29.06
C LEU A 303 11.21 -1.38 -29.29
N ALA A 304 11.96 -0.30 -29.41
CA ALA A 304 11.41 1.03 -29.63
C ALA A 304 12.21 1.78 -30.71
N THR A 305 11.69 2.89 -31.15
CA THR A 305 12.32 3.70 -32.19
C THR A 305 13.68 4.24 -31.73
N LEU A 306 13.80 4.66 -30.47
CA LEU A 306 15.02 5.26 -29.94
C LEU A 306 15.92 4.23 -29.23
N ASP A 307 15.34 3.16 -28.66
CA ASP A 307 16.10 2.18 -27.91
C ASP A 307 15.60 0.75 -28.12
N SER A 308 16.50 -0.19 -27.96
CA SER A 308 16.21 -1.62 -27.90
C SER A 308 17.01 -2.25 -26.77
N LEU A 309 16.35 -3.02 -25.90
CA LEU A 309 16.94 -3.59 -24.71
C LEU A 309 16.58 -5.08 -24.60
N ALA A 310 17.56 -5.88 -24.20
CA ALA A 310 17.37 -7.25 -23.72
C ALA A 310 18.00 -7.38 -22.34
N GLY A 311 17.22 -7.73 -21.34
CA GLY A 311 17.64 -7.79 -19.94
C GLY A 311 17.30 -9.11 -19.27
N ALA A 312 18.10 -9.47 -18.27
CA ALA A 312 17.84 -10.55 -17.33
C ALA A 312 18.09 -10.04 -15.91
N ARG A 313 17.13 -10.26 -15.02
CA ARG A 313 17.21 -9.88 -13.60
C ARG A 313 16.86 -11.08 -12.73
N LEU A 314 17.75 -11.39 -11.77
CA LEU A 314 17.55 -12.45 -10.80
C LEU A 314 17.50 -11.83 -9.40
N GLU A 315 16.38 -12.01 -8.70
CA GLU A 315 16.15 -11.47 -7.36
C GLU A 315 16.12 -12.58 -6.32
N PHE A 316 16.76 -12.33 -5.18
CA PHE A 316 16.81 -13.20 -4.02
C PHE A 316 16.20 -12.45 -2.82
N PRO A 317 14.89 -12.61 -2.56
CA PRO A 317 14.23 -11.96 -1.42
C PRO A 317 14.76 -12.54 -0.12
N ASN A 318 14.77 -11.70 0.93
CA ASN A 318 15.26 -12.07 2.26
C ASN A 318 16.68 -12.68 2.26
N TRP A 319 17.55 -12.16 1.39
CA TRP A 319 18.91 -12.64 1.25
C TRP A 319 19.71 -12.35 2.52
N ARG A 320 20.16 -13.41 3.22
CA ARG A 320 20.86 -13.40 4.52
C ARG A 320 20.08 -12.83 5.70
N ARG A 321 19.19 -11.86 5.48
CA ARG A 321 18.35 -11.22 6.50
C ARG A 321 16.94 -11.04 5.95
N PHE A 322 15.95 -10.97 6.84
CA PHE A 322 14.61 -10.53 6.50
C PHE A 322 14.67 -9.07 6.00
N ASP A 323 13.73 -8.69 5.11
CA ASP A 323 13.64 -7.36 4.49
C ASP A 323 14.84 -6.91 3.64
N GLN A 324 15.68 -7.85 3.21
CA GLN A 324 16.82 -7.56 2.35
C GLN A 324 16.74 -8.35 1.05
N THR A 325 16.75 -7.68 -0.09
CA THR A 325 16.73 -8.30 -1.42
C THR A 325 18.06 -8.09 -2.12
N LEU A 326 18.67 -9.16 -2.60
CA LEU A 326 19.81 -9.12 -3.51
C LEU A 326 19.29 -9.24 -4.95
N THR A 327 19.71 -8.36 -5.83
CA THR A 327 19.40 -8.36 -7.27
C THR A 327 20.68 -8.52 -8.05
N LEU A 328 20.68 -9.40 -9.04
CA LEU A 328 21.73 -9.52 -10.06
C LEU A 328 21.10 -9.21 -11.41
N SER A 329 21.75 -8.39 -12.24
CA SER A 329 21.27 -8.02 -13.57
C SER A 329 22.33 -8.15 -14.65
N ALA A 330 21.86 -8.43 -15.87
CA ALA A 330 22.63 -8.36 -17.08
C ALA A 330 21.75 -7.73 -18.17
N GLU A 331 22.24 -6.69 -18.83
CA GLU A 331 21.49 -5.94 -19.82
C GLU A 331 22.35 -5.67 -21.07
N ALA A 332 21.76 -5.83 -22.24
CA ALA A 332 22.32 -5.41 -23.52
C ALA A 332 21.36 -4.38 -24.12
N GLU A 333 21.87 -3.21 -24.46
CA GLU A 333 21.09 -2.08 -24.92
C GLU A 333 21.72 -1.44 -26.16
N VAL A 334 20.86 -1.04 -27.09
CA VAL A 334 21.22 -0.20 -28.25
C VAL A 334 20.30 1.01 -28.19
N GLU A 335 20.90 2.19 -28.12
CA GLU A 335 20.19 3.47 -28.07
C GLU A 335 20.64 4.36 -29.25
N ARG A 336 19.69 4.98 -29.93
CA ARG A 336 19.94 5.89 -31.08
C ARG A 336 19.10 7.13 -30.91
N THR A 337 19.76 8.21 -30.58
CA THR A 337 19.14 9.50 -30.29
C THR A 337 19.77 10.61 -31.15
N ASP A 338 19.21 11.81 -31.12
CA ASP A 338 19.81 12.97 -31.76
C ASP A 338 21.11 13.42 -31.07
N ALA A 339 21.34 13.02 -29.82
CA ALA A 339 22.52 13.35 -29.03
C ALA A 339 23.69 12.38 -29.25
N TYR A 340 23.38 11.09 -29.32
CA TYR A 340 24.38 10.02 -29.45
C TYR A 340 23.76 8.70 -29.91
N ASP A 341 24.62 7.83 -30.44
CA ASP A 341 24.39 6.41 -30.63
C ASP A 341 25.18 5.65 -29.55
N ARG A 342 24.55 4.66 -28.91
CA ARG A 342 25.16 3.84 -27.84
C ARG A 342 24.85 2.36 -28.04
N GLU A 343 25.86 1.52 -27.90
CA GLU A 343 25.72 0.07 -27.75
C GLU A 343 26.42 -0.33 -26.48
N ALA A 344 25.74 -0.98 -25.55
CA ALA A 344 26.28 -1.28 -24.24
C ALA A 344 25.89 -2.67 -23.74
N PHE A 345 26.77 -3.24 -22.91
CA PHE A 345 26.47 -4.41 -22.09
C PHE A 345 26.84 -4.12 -20.64
N THR A 346 25.86 -4.26 -19.74
CA THR A 346 25.98 -3.92 -18.32
C THR A 346 25.75 -5.14 -17.45
N LEU A 347 26.61 -5.35 -16.47
CA LEU A 347 26.39 -6.31 -15.36
C LEU A 347 26.22 -5.54 -14.06
N GLY A 348 25.16 -5.84 -13.34
CA GLY A 348 24.80 -5.16 -12.10
C GLY A 348 24.60 -6.13 -10.92
N ALA A 349 24.88 -5.63 -9.72
CA ALA A 349 24.49 -6.25 -8.47
C ALA A 349 23.92 -5.18 -7.54
N GLY A 350 22.75 -5.41 -6.96
CA GLY A 350 22.06 -4.48 -6.08
C GLY A 350 21.64 -5.13 -4.78
N LEU A 351 21.67 -4.37 -3.70
CA LEU A 351 21.16 -4.75 -2.40
C LEU A 351 20.14 -3.69 -1.96
N ARG A 352 18.88 -4.09 -1.78
CA ARG A 352 17.83 -3.26 -1.22
C ARG A 352 17.48 -3.78 0.17
N ARG A 353 17.44 -2.89 1.15
CA ARG A 353 17.00 -3.20 2.51
C ARG A 353 15.85 -2.31 2.90
N ALA A 354 14.72 -2.89 3.25
CA ALA A 354 13.65 -2.17 3.92
C ALA A 354 14.09 -1.86 5.36
N ILE A 355 13.99 -0.59 5.74
CA ILE A 355 14.29 -0.11 7.10
C ILE A 355 12.98 0.00 7.87
N SER A 356 11.91 0.34 7.18
CA SER A 356 10.51 0.31 7.61
C SER A 356 9.63 0.01 6.39
N ASP A 357 8.32 -0.09 6.58
CA ASP A 357 7.36 -0.30 5.49
C ASP A 357 7.44 0.81 4.43
N GLU A 358 7.82 2.01 4.83
CA GLU A 358 7.89 3.19 3.98
C GLU A 358 9.31 3.50 3.46
N LEU A 359 10.36 3.11 4.20
CA LEU A 359 11.74 3.54 3.93
C LEU A 359 12.63 2.36 3.56
N ALA A 360 13.31 2.46 2.43
CA ALA A 360 14.32 1.51 2.01
C ALA A 360 15.64 2.19 1.65
N ALA A 361 16.77 1.54 1.97
CA ALA A 361 18.10 1.90 1.49
C ALA A 361 18.54 0.96 0.37
N THR A 362 19.29 1.48 -0.58
CA THR A 362 19.85 0.74 -1.72
C THR A 362 21.35 0.93 -1.84
N LEU A 363 22.02 -0.15 -2.16
CA LEU A 363 23.44 -0.18 -2.53
C LEU A 363 23.56 -0.96 -3.83
N GLY A 364 24.17 -0.39 -4.85
CA GLY A 364 24.42 -1.05 -6.14
C GLY A 364 25.87 -0.98 -6.56
N ALA A 365 26.26 -1.87 -7.44
CA ALA A 365 27.52 -1.81 -8.17
C ALA A 365 27.25 -2.29 -9.59
N GLU A 366 27.84 -1.64 -10.58
CA GLU A 366 27.74 -2.00 -11.98
C GLU A 366 29.08 -1.89 -12.71
N ILE A 367 29.27 -2.75 -13.69
CA ILE A 367 30.33 -2.66 -14.68
C ILE A 367 29.69 -2.69 -16.07
N GLU A 368 30.17 -1.84 -16.93
CA GLU A 368 29.67 -1.70 -18.28
C GLU A 368 30.80 -1.68 -19.30
N THR A 369 30.56 -2.26 -20.45
CA THR A 369 31.35 -2.00 -21.65
C THR A 369 30.41 -1.39 -22.69
N ALA A 370 30.79 -0.27 -23.25
CA ALA A 370 29.96 0.49 -24.18
C ALA A 370 30.77 1.05 -25.33
N ARG A 371 30.11 1.23 -26.48
CA ARG A 371 30.54 2.10 -27.57
C ARG A 371 29.57 3.26 -27.64
N VAL A 372 30.11 4.49 -27.58
CA VAL A 372 29.32 5.71 -27.60
C VAL A 372 29.85 6.59 -28.76
N GLU A 373 28.94 6.98 -29.66
CA GLU A 373 29.25 7.92 -30.77
C GLU A 373 28.42 9.19 -30.53
N GLU A 374 29.06 10.34 -30.41
CA GLU A 374 28.42 11.60 -30.09
C GLU A 374 28.11 12.43 -31.32
N ALA A 375 26.87 12.96 -31.44
CA ALA A 375 26.40 13.71 -32.59
C ALA A 375 26.63 15.23 -32.51
N SER A 376 26.95 15.76 -31.32
CA SER A 376 26.99 17.21 -31.04
C SER A 376 28.10 17.98 -31.74
N GLY A 377 29.19 17.31 -32.17
CA GLY A 377 30.34 17.90 -32.81
C GLY A 377 31.26 18.71 -31.89
N VAL A 378 31.12 18.59 -30.58
CA VAL A 378 32.01 19.22 -29.61
C VAL A 378 33.36 18.53 -29.62
N ALA A 379 34.45 19.28 -29.85
CA ALA A 379 35.80 18.73 -29.79
C ALA A 379 36.16 18.27 -28.36
N ARG A 380 36.91 17.18 -28.25
CA ARG A 380 37.37 16.55 -27.01
C ARG A 380 36.28 15.84 -26.20
N THR A 381 35.16 15.49 -26.83
CA THR A 381 34.20 14.61 -26.19
C THR A 381 34.76 13.20 -26.05
N ARG A 382 34.31 12.52 -24.98
CA ARG A 382 34.61 11.13 -24.75
C ARG A 382 33.69 10.27 -25.59
N ALA A 383 34.22 9.66 -26.63
CA ALA A 383 33.48 8.84 -27.57
C ALA A 383 34.32 7.60 -27.97
N GLY A 384 33.67 6.55 -28.46
CA GLY A 384 34.27 5.28 -28.85
C GLY A 384 34.05 4.18 -27.82
N ASP A 385 34.93 3.21 -27.80
CA ASP A 385 34.86 2.07 -26.87
C ASP A 385 35.33 2.50 -25.48
N LEU A 386 34.52 2.25 -24.45
CA LEU A 386 34.81 2.59 -23.08
C LEU A 386 34.36 1.49 -22.11
N GLN A 387 34.94 1.49 -20.94
CA GLN A 387 34.50 0.69 -19.78
C GLN A 387 34.12 1.63 -18.66
N LEU A 388 33.06 1.28 -17.93
CA LEU A 388 32.58 2.05 -16.79
C LEU A 388 32.43 1.13 -15.60
N ALA A 389 32.83 1.62 -14.42
CA ALA A 389 32.50 1.02 -13.14
C ALA A 389 31.80 2.06 -12.26
N ALA A 390 30.69 1.71 -11.67
CA ALA A 390 29.94 2.61 -10.80
C ALA A 390 29.43 1.90 -9.55
N VAL A 391 29.27 2.67 -8.48
CA VAL A 391 28.61 2.25 -7.25
C VAL A 391 27.47 3.21 -6.99
N SER A 392 26.29 2.70 -6.66
CA SER A 392 25.13 3.53 -6.31
C SER A 392 24.79 3.40 -4.84
N LEU A 393 24.53 4.53 -4.20
CA LEU A 393 24.05 4.63 -2.82
C LEU A 393 22.75 5.43 -2.84
N GLY A 394 21.65 4.83 -2.40
CA GLY A 394 20.35 5.47 -2.49
C GLY A 394 19.44 5.20 -1.30
N ALA A 395 18.40 5.99 -1.22
CA ALA A 395 17.28 5.79 -0.30
C ALA A 395 15.97 6.16 -0.99
N ILE A 396 14.92 5.43 -0.66
CA ILE A 396 13.56 5.64 -1.17
C ILE A 396 12.63 5.71 0.04
N TRP A 397 11.88 6.81 0.15
CA TRP A 397 10.81 6.97 1.12
C TRP A 397 9.49 7.07 0.39
N ASP A 398 8.66 6.03 0.48
CA ASP A 398 7.39 5.88 -0.23
C ASP A 398 6.24 5.81 0.78
N ARG A 399 5.33 6.78 0.70
CA ARG A 399 4.14 6.91 1.52
C ARG A 399 2.87 7.04 0.68
N ARG A 400 2.88 6.54 -0.53
CA ARG A 400 1.69 6.51 -1.38
C ARG A 400 0.70 5.48 -0.86
N ASP A 401 -0.58 5.79 -1.04
CA ASP A 401 -1.68 4.86 -0.77
C ASP A 401 -1.72 3.69 -1.78
N ASP A 402 -1.49 3.96 -3.06
CA ASP A 402 -1.41 2.97 -4.15
C ASP A 402 -0.22 3.31 -5.08
N PRO A 403 0.72 2.39 -5.29
CA PRO A 403 1.85 2.60 -6.21
C PRO A 403 1.44 2.77 -7.67
N LEU A 404 0.30 2.22 -8.12
CA LEU A 404 -0.15 2.22 -9.53
C LEU A 404 -1.09 3.38 -9.87
N ASP A 405 -1.95 3.80 -8.94
CA ASP A 405 -2.90 4.93 -9.11
C ASP A 405 -2.98 5.77 -7.84
N PRO A 406 -1.87 6.43 -7.44
CA PRO A 406 -1.80 7.16 -6.19
C PRO A 406 -2.73 8.36 -6.15
N GLN A 407 -3.48 8.48 -5.06
CA GLN A 407 -4.38 9.59 -4.76
C GLN A 407 -3.88 10.44 -3.60
N THR A 408 -3.13 9.81 -2.69
CA THR A 408 -2.56 10.50 -1.51
C THR A 408 -1.11 10.05 -1.26
N GLY A 409 -0.38 10.90 -0.54
CA GLY A 409 0.97 10.58 -0.10
C GLY A 409 2.06 11.15 -1.01
N PHE A 410 3.25 10.60 -0.88
CA PHE A 410 4.42 11.07 -1.64
C PHE A 410 5.49 9.99 -1.76
N THR A 411 6.40 10.17 -2.74
CA THR A 411 7.69 9.48 -2.77
C THR A 411 8.84 10.51 -2.73
N LEU A 412 9.92 10.16 -2.04
CA LEU A 412 11.18 10.89 -2.08
C LEU A 412 12.30 9.88 -2.32
N GLU A 413 13.00 10.03 -3.41
CA GLU A 413 14.11 9.20 -3.81
C GLU A 413 15.37 10.04 -3.96
N GLY A 414 16.49 9.56 -3.42
CA GLY A 414 17.79 10.16 -3.59
C GLY A 414 18.84 9.09 -3.90
N VAL A 415 19.72 9.35 -4.88
CA VAL A 415 20.82 8.45 -5.23
C VAL A 415 22.08 9.25 -5.54
N VAL A 416 23.21 8.74 -5.06
CA VAL A 416 24.56 9.23 -5.41
C VAL A 416 25.31 8.09 -6.08
N VAL A 417 25.91 8.37 -7.23
CA VAL A 417 26.60 7.37 -8.05
C VAL A 417 28.02 7.87 -8.38
N PRO A 418 29.03 7.54 -7.54
CA PRO A 418 30.41 7.62 -7.94
C PRO A 418 30.67 6.65 -9.11
N ALA A 419 31.28 7.16 -10.16
CA ALA A 419 31.60 6.41 -11.38
C ALA A 419 33.03 6.67 -11.84
N ALA A 420 33.62 5.68 -12.48
CA ALA A 420 34.92 5.74 -13.12
C ALA A 420 34.79 5.23 -14.55
N VAL A 421 35.30 6.00 -15.50
CA VAL A 421 35.38 5.63 -16.93
C VAL A 421 36.82 5.35 -17.30
N PHE A 422 37.01 4.25 -17.97
CA PHE A 422 38.28 3.78 -18.50
C PHE A 422 38.14 3.72 -20.04
N ASP A 423 38.96 4.51 -20.73
CA ASP A 423 39.17 4.51 -22.15
C ASP A 423 40.67 4.69 -22.43
N ASP A 424 41.10 5.60 -23.30
CA ASP A 424 42.52 5.99 -23.41
C ASP A 424 43.06 6.76 -22.18
N GLY A 425 42.24 6.94 -21.14
CA GLY A 425 42.53 7.62 -19.87
C GLY A 425 41.66 7.09 -18.70
N PHE A 426 41.65 7.87 -17.62
CA PHE A 426 40.88 7.59 -16.42
C PHE A 426 40.19 8.86 -15.95
N THR A 427 38.86 8.80 -15.81
CA THR A 427 38.07 9.93 -15.31
C THR A 427 37.07 9.44 -14.26
N THR A 428 36.94 10.19 -13.17
CA THR A 428 35.94 9.93 -12.14
C THR A 428 34.98 11.09 -12.00
N PHE A 429 33.73 10.78 -11.77
CA PHE A 429 32.68 11.76 -11.52
C PHE A 429 31.63 11.21 -10.55
N TYR A 430 30.82 12.12 -10.01
CA TYR A 430 29.75 11.79 -9.08
C TYR A 430 28.42 12.31 -9.66
N THR A 431 27.49 11.42 -9.96
CA THR A 431 26.14 11.80 -10.34
C THR A 431 25.24 11.75 -9.10
N THR A 432 24.53 12.83 -8.85
CA THR A 432 23.50 12.87 -7.80
C THR A 432 22.15 13.15 -8.46
N ARG A 433 21.13 12.38 -8.07
CA ARG A 433 19.73 12.58 -8.48
C ARG A 433 18.83 12.58 -7.27
N ILE A 434 17.87 13.49 -7.25
CA ILE A 434 16.80 13.56 -6.27
C ILE A 434 15.49 13.65 -7.04
N SER A 435 14.54 12.82 -6.70
CA SER A 435 13.18 12.82 -7.25
C SER A 435 12.17 12.87 -6.12
N ALA A 436 11.21 13.78 -6.21
CA ALA A 436 10.09 13.86 -5.30
C ALA A 436 8.80 13.88 -6.09
N THR A 437 7.84 13.04 -5.72
CA THR A 437 6.46 13.09 -6.21
C THR A 437 5.50 13.24 -5.05
N GLY A 438 4.38 13.94 -5.26
CA GLY A 438 3.37 14.12 -4.22
C GLY A 438 1.97 14.15 -4.81
N TYR A 439 1.01 13.66 -4.04
CA TYR A 439 -0.39 13.51 -4.43
C TYR A 439 -1.29 14.05 -3.32
N TYR A 440 -2.21 14.92 -3.70
CA TYR A 440 -3.13 15.55 -2.77
C TYR A 440 -4.57 15.50 -3.31
N PRO A 441 -5.52 14.87 -2.61
CA PRO A 441 -6.91 14.85 -2.97
C PRO A 441 -7.53 16.24 -2.71
N VAL A 442 -7.91 16.93 -3.79
CA VAL A 442 -8.56 18.25 -3.71
C VAL A 442 -10.06 18.07 -3.52
N ALA A 443 -10.63 17.01 -4.08
CA ALA A 443 -12.01 16.55 -3.91
C ALA A 443 -12.04 15.02 -4.06
N ASP A 444 -13.17 14.39 -3.80
CA ASP A 444 -13.34 12.92 -3.86
C ASP A 444 -12.96 12.33 -5.23
N ASP A 445 -13.09 13.11 -6.29
CA ASP A 445 -12.83 12.71 -7.67
C ASP A 445 -11.68 13.50 -8.33
N VAL A 446 -10.96 14.37 -7.58
CA VAL A 446 -9.90 15.25 -8.10
C VAL A 446 -8.62 15.14 -7.28
N VAL A 447 -7.52 14.76 -7.93
CA VAL A 447 -6.18 14.68 -7.36
C VAL A 447 -5.27 15.71 -8.00
N LEU A 448 -4.55 16.47 -7.18
CA LEU A 448 -3.41 17.27 -7.59
C LEU A 448 -2.14 16.44 -7.42
N ALA A 449 -1.44 16.18 -8.53
CA ALA A 449 -0.17 15.46 -8.55
C ALA A 449 0.98 16.39 -8.93
N GLY A 450 2.12 16.23 -8.27
CA GLY A 450 3.32 17.03 -8.55
C GLY A 450 4.58 16.17 -8.55
N ARG A 451 5.53 16.49 -9.44
CA ARG A 451 6.84 15.87 -9.50
C ARG A 451 7.94 16.92 -9.66
N VAL A 452 9.04 16.72 -8.94
CA VAL A 452 10.29 17.48 -9.11
C VAL A 452 11.43 16.49 -9.22
N ARG A 453 12.29 16.68 -10.23
CA ARG A 453 13.57 15.97 -10.36
C ARG A 453 14.72 16.96 -10.42
N LEU A 454 15.75 16.67 -9.68
CA LEU A 454 16.99 17.43 -9.64
C LEU A 454 18.16 16.50 -9.91
N GLY A 455 19.09 16.94 -10.73
CA GLY A 455 20.30 16.20 -11.03
C GLY A 455 21.53 17.10 -11.04
N THR A 456 22.69 16.57 -10.58
CA THR A 456 23.99 17.23 -10.72
C THR A 456 25.11 16.20 -10.94
N ILE A 457 26.07 16.56 -11.79
CA ILE A 457 27.30 15.81 -11.99
C ILE A 457 28.46 16.68 -11.51
N LEU A 458 29.31 16.13 -10.67
CA LEU A 458 30.40 16.82 -9.99
C LEU A 458 31.74 16.25 -10.37
N ASN A 459 32.80 17.05 -10.21
CA ASN A 459 34.22 16.70 -10.37
C ASN A 459 34.68 16.49 -11.82
N VAL A 460 33.93 17.01 -12.81
CA VAL A 460 34.24 16.82 -14.22
C VAL A 460 33.52 17.84 -15.09
N ASP A 461 34.10 18.22 -16.21
CA ASP A 461 33.40 19.02 -17.24
C ASP A 461 32.52 18.13 -18.12
N ALA A 462 31.43 18.68 -18.67
CA ALA A 462 30.51 17.94 -19.52
C ALA A 462 31.19 17.22 -20.71
N ALA A 463 32.20 17.84 -21.33
CA ALA A 463 32.92 17.26 -22.44
C ALA A 463 33.78 16.02 -22.08
N GLU A 464 34.10 15.85 -20.80
CA GLU A 464 34.89 14.72 -20.31
C GLU A 464 34.02 13.55 -19.82
N ILE A 465 32.70 13.71 -19.83
CA ILE A 465 31.73 12.67 -19.52
C ILE A 465 31.24 12.04 -20.83
N PRO A 466 31.10 10.71 -20.92
CA PRO A 466 30.42 10.08 -22.06
C PRO A 466 29.03 10.68 -22.29
N ALA A 467 28.60 10.85 -23.54
CA ALA A 467 27.35 11.54 -23.87
C ALA A 467 26.14 10.91 -23.18
N ASP A 468 26.07 9.59 -23.11
CA ASP A 468 25.01 8.81 -22.45
C ASP A 468 24.95 8.98 -20.93
N ARG A 469 25.97 9.57 -20.30
CA ARG A 469 26.03 9.83 -18.83
C ARG A 469 25.72 11.26 -18.45
N ARG A 470 25.52 12.16 -19.42
CA ARG A 470 25.12 13.55 -19.19
C ARG A 470 23.61 13.64 -18.90
N PHE A 471 23.18 14.80 -18.42
CA PHE A 471 21.76 15.08 -18.28
C PHE A 471 21.18 15.66 -19.57
N TYR A 472 19.99 15.17 -19.92
CA TYR A 472 19.16 15.66 -21.02
C TYR A 472 17.76 15.93 -20.48
N ALA A 473 17.04 16.87 -21.11
CA ALA A 473 15.66 17.18 -20.79
C ALA A 473 14.81 17.34 -22.06
N GLY A 474 13.51 17.07 -21.95
CA GLY A 474 12.53 17.02 -23.04
C GLY A 474 12.09 15.58 -23.36
N GLY A 475 10.92 15.43 -23.96
CA GLY A 475 10.29 14.15 -24.24
C GLY A 475 9.21 13.74 -23.23
N GLY A 476 8.53 12.63 -23.48
CA GLY A 476 7.36 12.17 -22.73
C GLY A 476 7.62 11.82 -21.28
N GLY A 477 8.82 11.36 -20.95
CA GLY A 477 9.25 11.03 -19.58
C GLY A 477 9.83 12.22 -18.79
N SER A 478 10.13 13.34 -19.45
CA SER A 478 10.77 14.54 -18.88
C SER A 478 9.79 15.72 -18.91
N ALA A 479 9.66 16.41 -20.04
CA ALA A 479 8.74 17.51 -20.25
C ALA A 479 7.95 17.30 -21.55
N ARG A 480 6.68 16.89 -21.41
CA ARG A 480 5.75 16.69 -22.55
C ARG A 480 5.59 18.00 -23.34
N GLY A 481 5.46 17.90 -24.64
CA GLY A 481 5.37 19.06 -25.53
C GLY A 481 6.70 19.45 -26.18
N PHE A 482 7.83 18.93 -25.70
CA PHE A 482 9.15 19.13 -26.29
C PHE A 482 9.69 17.84 -26.91
N ALA A 483 10.51 17.96 -27.97
CA ALA A 483 11.19 16.80 -28.53
C ALA A 483 12.14 16.14 -27.51
N TYR A 484 12.41 14.86 -27.70
CA TYR A 484 13.33 14.11 -26.85
C TYR A 484 14.69 14.81 -26.76
N GLN A 485 15.24 14.99 -25.59
CA GLN A 485 16.54 15.62 -25.30
C GLN A 485 16.68 17.10 -25.73
N SER A 486 15.65 17.75 -26.29
CA SER A 486 15.77 19.08 -26.92
C SER A 486 15.93 20.25 -25.94
N LEU A 487 15.68 20.07 -24.65
CA LEU A 487 15.83 21.09 -23.61
C LEU A 487 17.22 21.02 -22.94
N SER A 488 18.23 20.70 -23.75
CA SER A 488 19.63 20.57 -23.35
C SER A 488 20.50 21.57 -24.09
N PRO A 489 21.72 21.90 -23.64
CA PRO A 489 22.70 22.63 -24.41
C PRO A 489 22.93 21.99 -25.77
N LEU A 490 23.08 22.80 -26.82
CA LEU A 490 23.35 22.33 -28.15
C LEU A 490 24.83 22.43 -28.48
N GLY A 491 25.35 21.44 -29.19
CA GLY A 491 26.69 21.46 -29.73
C GLY A 491 26.81 22.22 -31.08
N PRO A 492 28.03 22.31 -31.68
CA PRO A 492 28.27 22.98 -32.94
C PRO A 492 27.46 22.45 -34.13
N THR A 493 27.05 21.20 -34.12
CA THR A 493 26.19 20.59 -35.15
C THR A 493 24.71 20.93 -35.01
N GLY A 494 24.32 21.60 -33.90
CA GLY A 494 22.93 21.86 -33.54
C GLY A 494 22.24 20.69 -32.82
N GLN A 495 22.94 19.58 -32.61
CA GLN A 495 22.44 18.43 -31.87
C GLN A 495 22.62 18.59 -30.35
N PRO A 496 21.79 17.94 -29.50
CA PRO A 496 21.89 18.02 -28.05
C PRO A 496 23.27 17.52 -27.56
N PHE A 497 23.94 18.37 -26.78
CA PHE A 497 25.21 18.03 -26.15
C PHE A 497 25.01 17.43 -24.75
N GLY A 498 23.88 17.76 -24.11
CA GLY A 498 23.64 17.42 -22.68
C GLY A 498 24.32 18.37 -21.73
N GLY A 499 24.07 18.16 -20.45
CA GLY A 499 24.58 19.02 -19.37
C GLY A 499 25.01 18.27 -18.14
N THR A 500 25.56 19.02 -17.17
CA THR A 500 25.96 18.51 -15.85
C THR A 500 24.91 18.78 -14.76
N SER A 501 23.83 19.48 -15.08
CA SER A 501 22.71 19.65 -14.18
C SER A 501 21.36 19.46 -14.85
N LEU A 502 20.34 19.12 -14.06
CA LEU A 502 18.97 18.86 -14.49
C LEU A 502 17.98 19.43 -13.49
N VAL A 503 16.95 20.09 -14.01
CA VAL A 503 15.72 20.37 -13.27
C VAL A 503 14.53 20.00 -14.13
N GLU A 504 13.62 19.22 -13.57
CA GLU A 504 12.33 18.91 -14.16
C GLU A 504 11.23 19.12 -13.13
N THR A 505 10.13 19.71 -13.54
CA THR A 505 8.93 19.86 -12.72
C THR A 505 7.71 19.51 -13.54
N SER A 506 6.76 18.85 -12.92
CA SER A 506 5.45 18.55 -13.49
C SER A 506 4.36 18.77 -12.45
N VAL A 507 3.29 19.44 -12.84
CA VAL A 507 2.08 19.59 -12.02
C VAL A 507 0.91 19.15 -12.87
N GLU A 508 0.11 18.23 -12.34
CA GLU A 508 -1.01 17.63 -13.04
C GLU A 508 -2.25 17.60 -12.14
N VAL A 509 -3.37 18.10 -12.64
CA VAL A 509 -4.70 17.91 -12.02
C VAL A 509 -5.36 16.74 -12.72
N ARG A 510 -5.72 15.71 -11.96
CA ARG A 510 -6.39 14.49 -12.42
C ARG A 510 -7.84 14.52 -11.92
N TRP A 511 -8.80 14.42 -12.83
CA TRP A 511 -10.23 14.34 -12.52
C TRP A 511 -10.79 13.00 -12.98
N ARG A 512 -11.22 12.17 -12.01
CA ARG A 512 -11.84 10.86 -12.25
C ARG A 512 -13.34 11.02 -12.39
N ARG A 513 -13.83 11.15 -13.63
CA ARG A 513 -15.26 11.38 -13.91
C ARG A 513 -16.13 10.15 -13.66
N SER A 514 -15.58 8.93 -13.81
CA SER A 514 -16.24 7.65 -13.57
C SER A 514 -15.19 6.58 -13.27
N ASP A 515 -15.61 5.35 -12.96
CA ASP A 515 -14.71 4.21 -12.73
C ASP A 515 -13.79 3.89 -13.92
N THR A 516 -14.23 4.27 -15.14
CA THR A 516 -13.51 3.95 -16.37
C THR A 516 -12.93 5.15 -17.10
N LEU A 517 -13.35 6.38 -16.79
CA LEU A 517 -12.97 7.57 -17.55
C LEU A 517 -12.48 8.69 -16.63
N GLY A 518 -11.33 9.26 -16.95
CA GLY A 518 -10.78 10.45 -16.32
C GLY A 518 -10.16 11.41 -17.32
N PHE A 519 -9.86 12.61 -16.83
CA PHE A 519 -9.22 13.68 -17.55
C PHE A 519 -8.04 14.22 -16.75
N ALA A 520 -7.03 14.77 -17.47
CA ALA A 520 -5.91 15.43 -16.84
C ALA A 520 -5.62 16.75 -17.54
N ALA A 521 -5.13 17.72 -16.76
CA ALA A 521 -4.52 18.94 -17.28
C ALA A 521 -3.17 19.13 -16.57
N PHE A 522 -2.13 19.52 -17.31
CA PHE A 522 -0.79 19.54 -16.75
C PHE A 522 0.07 20.68 -17.30
N VAL A 523 1.09 21.01 -16.51
CA VAL A 523 2.18 21.89 -16.86
C VAL A 523 3.48 21.16 -16.56
N ASP A 524 4.32 20.98 -17.58
CA ASP A 524 5.65 20.41 -17.46
C ASP A 524 6.69 21.48 -17.75
N SER A 525 7.78 21.51 -16.99
CA SER A 525 8.89 22.44 -17.22
C SER A 525 10.21 21.74 -16.95
N ALA A 526 11.21 21.98 -17.82
CA ALA A 526 12.51 21.36 -17.66
C ALA A 526 13.65 22.19 -18.26
N VAL A 527 14.86 21.88 -17.81
CA VAL A 527 16.13 22.32 -18.38
C VAL A 527 17.25 21.37 -17.98
N ALA A 528 18.14 21.02 -18.91
CA ALA A 528 19.48 20.54 -18.60
C ALA A 528 20.48 21.67 -18.83
N GLY A 529 21.39 21.89 -17.87
CA GLY A 529 22.35 23.01 -17.89
C GLY A 529 23.80 22.54 -17.99
N PRO A 530 24.70 23.39 -18.58
CA PRO A 530 26.12 23.04 -18.68
C PRO A 530 26.89 23.15 -17.35
N GLU A 531 26.35 23.91 -16.41
CA GLU A 531 26.94 24.12 -15.08
C GLU A 531 26.43 23.10 -14.08
N THR A 532 27.16 22.87 -12.99
CA THR A 532 26.77 21.92 -11.93
C THR A 532 25.51 22.36 -11.16
N MET A 533 25.21 23.66 -11.15
CA MET A 533 23.96 24.20 -10.61
C MET A 533 23.02 24.56 -11.76
N PRO A 534 21.77 24.07 -11.75
CA PRO A 534 20.83 24.35 -12.82
C PRO A 534 20.41 25.83 -12.85
N ASP A 535 20.27 26.37 -14.06
CA ASP A 535 19.70 27.69 -14.27
C ASP A 535 18.17 27.61 -14.36
N PHE A 536 17.50 27.91 -13.26
CA PHE A 536 16.04 27.92 -13.20
C PHE A 536 15.40 28.96 -14.13
N ALA A 537 16.12 30.03 -14.50
CA ALA A 537 15.63 31.05 -15.42
C ALA A 537 15.59 30.54 -16.87
N ALA A 538 16.39 29.53 -17.20
CA ALA A 538 16.41 28.89 -18.51
C ALA A 538 15.35 27.78 -18.68
N MET A 539 14.59 27.44 -17.64
CA MET A 539 13.51 26.45 -17.74
C MET A 539 12.48 26.85 -18.78
N ARG A 540 12.08 25.86 -19.57
CA ARG A 540 11.02 26.01 -20.57
C ARG A 540 9.82 25.19 -20.19
N SER A 541 8.63 25.71 -20.45
CA SER A 541 7.37 25.15 -20.02
C SER A 541 6.47 24.77 -21.19
N ALA A 542 5.72 23.69 -21.00
CA ALA A 542 4.64 23.26 -21.87
C ALA A 542 3.37 23.00 -21.06
N VAL A 543 2.24 23.12 -21.72
CA VAL A 543 0.93 22.80 -21.13
C VAL A 543 0.26 21.72 -21.94
N GLY A 544 -0.57 20.93 -21.30
CA GLY A 544 -1.28 19.86 -21.98
C GLY A 544 -2.54 19.42 -21.27
N ILE A 545 -3.30 18.63 -22.00
CA ILE A 545 -4.51 17.97 -21.51
C ILE A 545 -4.45 16.49 -21.90
N GLY A 546 -5.15 15.66 -21.15
CA GLY A 546 -5.17 14.22 -21.43
C GLY A 546 -6.45 13.54 -21.02
N VAL A 547 -6.66 12.37 -21.60
CA VAL A 547 -7.74 11.43 -21.26
C VAL A 547 -7.11 10.19 -20.64
N ARG A 548 -7.78 9.64 -19.63
CA ARG A 548 -7.41 8.42 -18.92
C ARG A 548 -8.56 7.43 -19.05
N TYR A 549 -8.27 6.25 -19.59
CA TYR A 549 -9.21 5.14 -19.61
C TYR A 549 -8.72 4.07 -18.64
N TYR A 550 -9.39 3.95 -17.49
CA TYR A 550 -9.00 3.04 -16.41
C TYR A 550 -9.38 1.60 -16.76
N THR A 551 -8.42 0.70 -16.66
CA THR A 551 -8.58 -0.73 -16.89
C THR A 551 -8.13 -1.51 -15.65
N GLY A 552 -8.37 -2.81 -15.59
CA GLY A 552 -7.93 -3.66 -14.47
C GLY A 552 -6.40 -3.79 -14.30
N PHE A 553 -5.62 -3.33 -15.28
CA PHE A 553 -4.15 -3.34 -15.28
C PHE A 553 -3.53 -1.93 -15.34
N GLY A 554 -4.31 -0.89 -15.05
CA GLY A 554 -3.88 0.50 -15.04
C GLY A 554 -4.57 1.36 -16.12
N PRO A 555 -4.40 2.70 -16.06
CA PRO A 555 -4.98 3.60 -17.04
C PRO A 555 -4.26 3.57 -18.37
N ILE A 556 -5.01 3.54 -19.48
CA ILE A 556 -4.51 3.89 -20.80
C ILE A 556 -4.59 5.41 -20.91
N ARG A 557 -3.46 6.04 -21.22
CA ARG A 557 -3.28 7.49 -21.26
C ARG A 557 -3.17 7.98 -22.69
N PHE A 558 -3.89 9.07 -22.99
CA PHE A 558 -3.75 9.85 -24.21
C PHE A 558 -3.55 11.31 -23.84
N ASP A 559 -2.37 11.89 -24.12
CA ASP A 559 -2.02 13.27 -23.81
C ASP A 559 -1.70 14.06 -25.07
N ILE A 560 -2.07 15.35 -25.05
CA ILE A 560 -1.70 16.34 -26.05
C ILE A 560 -1.05 17.51 -25.31
N ALA A 561 0.13 17.95 -25.79
CA ALA A 561 0.89 19.02 -25.16
C ALA A 561 1.44 20.01 -26.20
N THR A 562 1.63 21.26 -25.78
CA THR A 562 2.19 22.34 -26.59
C THR A 562 3.17 23.20 -25.77
N PRO A 563 4.34 23.59 -26.34
CA PRO A 563 5.23 24.54 -25.65
C PRO A 563 4.57 25.90 -25.50
N LEU A 564 4.79 26.57 -24.33
CA LEU A 564 4.31 27.94 -24.10
C LEU A 564 5.16 28.99 -24.85
N ASP A 565 6.45 28.70 -25.05
CA ASP A 565 7.46 29.58 -25.67
C ASP A 565 8.10 28.92 -26.90
N ARG A 566 7.26 28.48 -27.83
CA ARG A 566 7.70 27.76 -29.03
C ARG A 566 8.78 28.54 -29.83
N ARG A 567 9.86 27.85 -30.17
CA ARG A 567 10.93 28.35 -31.01
C ARG A 567 10.76 27.86 -32.45
N GLY A 568 11.45 28.53 -33.40
CA GLY A 568 11.40 28.12 -34.82
C GLY A 568 11.98 26.70 -34.98
N GLY A 569 11.28 25.84 -35.71
CA GLY A 569 11.67 24.44 -35.93
C GLY A 569 11.06 23.42 -34.93
N GLU A 570 10.45 23.88 -33.83
CA GLU A 570 9.78 23.00 -32.89
C GLU A 570 8.35 22.66 -33.34
N ASP A 571 7.92 21.44 -33.07
CA ASP A 571 6.56 21.00 -33.33
C ASP A 571 5.55 21.79 -32.50
N PRO A 572 4.42 22.20 -33.09
CA PRO A 572 3.42 22.98 -32.40
C PRO A 572 2.65 22.16 -31.35
N VAL A 573 2.56 20.85 -31.52
CA VAL A 573 1.79 19.92 -30.70
C VAL A 573 2.46 18.56 -30.68
N SER A 574 2.58 17.98 -29.51
CA SER A 574 3.04 16.61 -29.28
C SER A 574 1.93 15.74 -28.74
N VAL A 575 1.86 14.49 -29.18
CA VAL A 575 0.85 13.50 -28.80
C VAL A 575 1.54 12.31 -28.15
N TYR A 576 0.97 11.80 -27.06
CA TYR A 576 1.49 10.67 -26.31
C TYR A 576 0.37 9.66 -26.04
N ILE A 577 0.65 8.38 -26.25
CA ILE A 577 -0.23 7.26 -25.92
C ILE A 577 0.60 6.25 -25.13
N SER A 578 0.16 5.90 -23.92
CA SER A 578 0.89 4.93 -23.08
C SER A 578 -0.03 4.28 -22.05
N ILE A 579 0.46 3.22 -21.41
CA ILE A 579 -0.19 2.56 -20.27
C ILE A 579 0.48 3.07 -18.98
N GLY A 580 -0.32 3.29 -17.93
CA GLY A 580 0.12 3.81 -16.64
C GLY A 580 -0.06 5.31 -16.46
N GLN A 581 0.18 5.83 -15.25
CA GLN A 581 0.18 7.26 -14.96
C GLN A 581 1.48 7.92 -15.44
N ALA A 582 1.50 9.26 -15.53
CA ALA A 582 2.69 9.99 -16.00
C ALA A 582 3.85 9.93 -15.00
N PHE A 583 3.54 9.79 -13.72
CA PHE A 583 4.46 9.63 -12.58
C PHE A 583 3.68 9.19 -11.34
#